data_6692181c49a7e6504ddb694690189bc7
#
_entry.id   6692181c49a7e6504ddb694690189bc7
#
_cell.length_a   1.000
_cell.length_b   1.000
_cell.length_c   1.000
_cell.angle_alpha   90.00
_cell.angle_beta   90.00
_cell.angle_gamma   90.00
#
_symmetry.space_group_name_H-M   'P 1'
#
loop_
_entity.id
_entity.type
_entity.pdbx_description
1 polymer ?
#
loop_
_entity_poly.entity_id
_entity_poly.type
_entity_poly.pdbx_seq_one_letter_code
_entity_poly.pdbx_strand_id
1 'polypeptide(L)'
;MNESAKIDLASDVISNSEFCDDVKPTTAPAKSIKAIDKTAVHRICSGQVVLTLATAVKELVENSIDAGATSVEIKLVENGSSIIEVSDNGKGVEPCDFEGLTLKHHTSKLQDFGDLIGVQTFGFRGEALSSLCALSNLTIITRHKNHEVGSKLIYNTNGHLTETIPVPRQVGTTVTLENFILHSSSEA
;
A
#
# COMPACT_ATOMS: atom_id res chain seq x y z
N MET A 1 38.37 -17.37 22.65
CA MET A 1 38.51 -18.58 21.84
C MET A 1 37.28 -18.64 20.96
N ASN A 2 37.45 -18.18 19.72
CA ASN A 2 36.39 -18.18 18.71
C ASN A 2 36.71 -19.28 17.72
N GLU A 3 35.94 -20.33 17.75
CA GLU A 3 36.03 -21.44 16.77
C GLU A 3 35.05 -21.12 15.63
N SER A 4 35.61 -20.80 14.47
CA SER A 4 34.86 -20.68 13.21
C SER A 4 34.77 -22.03 12.55
N ALA A 5 33.59 -22.61 12.49
CA ALA A 5 33.36 -23.85 11.72
C ALA A 5 33.31 -23.52 10.22
N LYS A 6 34.31 -24.00 9.46
CA LYS A 6 34.26 -24.10 8.00
C LYS A 6 33.55 -25.40 7.63
N ILE A 7 32.47 -25.30 6.86
CA ILE A 7 31.83 -26.46 6.23
C ILE A 7 32.48 -26.67 4.88
N ASP A 8 33.21 -27.79 4.74
CA ASP A 8 33.88 -28.24 3.51
C ASP A 8 32.88 -29.13 2.74
N LEU A 9 32.46 -28.74 1.58
CA LEU A 9 31.48 -29.42 0.73
C LEU A 9 32.17 -30.13 -0.46
N ALA A 10 33.24 -30.80 -0.22
CA ALA A 10 33.90 -31.59 -1.29
C ALA A 10 34.42 -32.93 -0.75
N SER A 11 33.61 -33.94 -0.89
CA SER A 11 34.07 -35.32 -1.20
C SER A 11 32.93 -36.33 -0.95
N ASP A 12 32.28 -36.75 -2.01
CA ASP A 12 31.90 -38.16 -2.18
C ASP A 12 31.58 -38.39 -3.67
N VAL A 13 32.61 -38.72 -4.41
CA VAL A 13 32.48 -39.25 -5.77
C VAL A 13 32.30 -40.75 -5.64
N ILE A 14 31.09 -41.25 -5.75
CA ILE A 14 30.83 -42.67 -6.02
C ILE A 14 30.70 -42.83 -7.54
N SER A 15 31.69 -43.52 -8.11
CA SER A 15 31.69 -44.01 -9.46
C SER A 15 30.61 -45.07 -9.67
N ASN A 16 29.66 -44.83 -10.54
CA ASN A 16 28.93 -45.86 -11.26
C ASN A 16 28.74 -45.42 -12.71
N SER A 17 29.40 -46.18 -13.58
CA SER A 17 29.28 -46.15 -15.03
C SER A 17 27.90 -46.68 -15.49
N GLU A 18 27.51 -46.19 -16.67
CA GLU A 18 26.49 -46.69 -17.58
C GLU A 18 25.05 -46.15 -17.39
N PHE A 19 24.72 -45.13 -18.13
CA PHE A 19 23.69 -45.16 -19.18
C PHE A 19 23.74 -43.82 -19.95
N CYS A 20 24.06 -43.92 -21.24
CA CYS A 20 23.96 -42.79 -22.19
C CYS A 20 22.50 -42.53 -22.51
N ASP A 21 22.00 -41.33 -22.16
CA ASP A 21 20.91 -40.70 -22.87
C ASP A 21 21.24 -39.20 -22.97
N ASP A 22 21.35 -38.74 -24.23
CA ASP A 22 21.64 -37.34 -24.61
C ASP A 22 20.55 -36.36 -24.13
N VAL A 23 20.57 -35.99 -22.86
CA VAL A 23 19.83 -34.80 -22.41
C VAL A 23 20.76 -33.61 -22.55
N LYS A 24 20.64 -32.87 -23.64
CA LYS A 24 21.22 -31.55 -23.77
C LYS A 24 20.71 -30.69 -22.64
N PRO A 25 21.54 -30.13 -21.77
CA PRO A 25 21.09 -29.16 -20.78
C PRO A 25 20.70 -27.88 -21.52
N THR A 26 19.40 -27.63 -21.65
CA THR A 26 18.84 -26.35 -22.04
C THR A 26 19.04 -25.36 -20.89
N THR A 27 20.27 -24.91 -20.67
CA THR A 27 20.54 -23.78 -19.79
C THR A 27 20.10 -22.52 -20.53
N ALA A 28 18.84 -22.09 -20.30
CA ALA A 28 18.46 -20.74 -20.67
C ALA A 28 19.46 -19.76 -20.04
N PRO A 29 20.00 -18.80 -20.77
CA PRO A 29 21.00 -17.89 -20.23
C PRO A 29 20.42 -17.17 -19.02
N ALA A 30 21.15 -17.16 -17.91
CA ALA A 30 20.75 -16.47 -16.69
C ALA A 30 20.42 -15.02 -17.01
N LYS A 31 19.21 -14.58 -16.66
CA LYS A 31 18.79 -13.19 -16.90
C LYS A 31 19.71 -12.26 -16.13
N SER A 32 20.31 -11.28 -16.80
CA SER A 32 21.17 -10.29 -16.14
C SER A 32 20.34 -9.45 -15.17
N ILE A 33 20.92 -9.12 -14.00
CA ILE A 33 20.32 -8.23 -13.01
C ILE A 33 20.31 -6.81 -13.61
N LYS A 34 19.12 -6.19 -13.67
CA LYS A 34 18.92 -4.83 -14.16
C LYS A 34 18.19 -4.02 -13.11
N ALA A 35 18.46 -2.70 -13.07
CA ALA A 35 17.71 -1.78 -12.23
C ALA A 35 16.25 -1.72 -12.71
N ILE A 36 15.32 -1.76 -11.76
CA ILE A 36 13.88 -1.60 -12.00
C ILE A 36 13.53 -0.12 -11.83
N ASP A 37 12.63 0.38 -12.67
CA ASP A 37 12.09 1.74 -12.56
C ASP A 37 11.45 1.99 -11.18
N LYS A 38 11.64 3.20 -10.63
CA LYS A 38 11.16 3.57 -9.29
C LYS A 38 9.63 3.45 -9.15
N THR A 39 8.89 3.78 -10.21
CA THR A 39 7.42 3.66 -10.22
C THR A 39 7.01 2.19 -10.18
N ALA A 40 7.69 1.33 -10.94
CA ALA A 40 7.46 -0.11 -10.91
C ALA A 40 7.79 -0.72 -9.53
N VAL A 41 8.92 -0.32 -8.93
CA VAL A 41 9.28 -0.73 -7.56
C VAL A 41 8.19 -0.29 -6.56
N HIS A 42 7.72 0.96 -6.67
CA HIS A 42 6.66 1.45 -5.80
C HIS A 42 5.39 0.62 -5.90
N ARG A 43 4.94 0.29 -7.11
CA ARG A 43 3.75 -0.55 -7.34
C ARG A 43 3.93 -1.98 -6.82
N ILE A 44 5.08 -2.60 -7.05
CA ILE A 44 5.40 -3.94 -6.56
C ILE A 44 5.35 -3.98 -5.02
N CYS A 45 6.04 -3.04 -4.36
CA CYS A 45 6.03 -2.95 -2.90
C CYS A 45 4.63 -2.66 -2.35
N SER A 46 3.87 -1.76 -3.00
CA SER A 46 2.49 -1.42 -2.61
C SER A 46 1.55 -2.62 -2.73
N GLY A 47 1.70 -3.43 -3.79
CA GLY A 47 0.96 -4.68 -3.94
C GLY A 47 1.29 -5.73 -2.87
N GLN A 48 2.44 -5.64 -2.21
CA GLN A 48 2.77 -6.49 -1.06
C GLN A 48 2.13 -6.00 0.25
N VAL A 49 1.85 -4.70 0.36
CA VAL A 49 1.19 -4.10 1.54
C VAL A 49 -0.32 -4.27 1.46
N VAL A 50 -0.91 -4.02 0.29
CA VAL A 50 -2.36 -4.14 0.05
C VAL A 50 -2.61 -5.26 -0.94
N LEU A 51 -2.69 -6.48 -0.41
CA LEU A 51 -2.83 -7.69 -1.23
C LEU A 51 -4.27 -7.95 -1.72
N THR A 52 -5.27 -7.48 -0.98
CA THR A 52 -6.67 -7.79 -1.23
C THR A 52 -7.56 -6.57 -1.09
N LEU A 53 -8.75 -6.62 -1.71
CA LEU A 53 -9.82 -5.65 -1.50
C LEU A 53 -10.19 -5.50 -0.01
N ALA A 54 -10.25 -6.61 0.72
CA ALA A 54 -10.55 -6.61 2.15
C ALA A 54 -9.49 -5.82 2.95
N THR A 55 -8.21 -5.96 2.59
CA THR A 55 -7.12 -5.18 3.20
C THR A 55 -7.28 -3.70 2.88
N ALA A 56 -7.61 -3.33 1.64
CA ALA A 56 -7.83 -1.93 1.26
C ALA A 56 -8.96 -1.30 2.08
N VAL A 57 -10.11 -1.96 2.15
CA VAL A 57 -11.27 -1.51 2.94
C VAL A 57 -10.92 -1.42 4.43
N LYS A 58 -10.24 -2.43 4.97
CA LYS A 58 -9.80 -2.46 6.38
C LYS A 58 -8.95 -1.23 6.71
N GLU A 59 -7.93 -0.94 5.92
CA GLU A 59 -7.03 0.21 6.15
C GLU A 59 -7.81 1.55 6.12
N LEU A 60 -8.78 1.70 5.20
CA LEU A 60 -9.60 2.91 5.11
C LEU A 60 -10.54 3.04 6.33
N VAL A 61 -11.16 1.95 6.78
CA VAL A 61 -12.02 1.94 7.96
C VAL A 61 -11.21 2.26 9.22
N GLU A 62 -10.02 1.68 9.38
CA GLU A 62 -9.13 1.98 10.51
C GLU A 62 -8.73 3.46 10.55
N ASN A 63 -8.46 4.07 9.38
CA ASN A 63 -8.21 5.50 9.30
C ASN A 63 -9.42 6.34 9.71
N SER A 64 -10.64 5.92 9.35
CA SER A 64 -11.88 6.58 9.78
C SER A 64 -12.08 6.50 11.30
N ILE A 65 -11.83 5.35 11.90
CA ILE A 65 -11.90 5.16 13.37
C ILE A 65 -10.86 6.05 14.06
N ASP A 66 -9.62 6.08 13.56
CA ASP A 66 -8.55 6.93 14.09
C ASP A 66 -8.86 8.43 13.95
N ALA A 67 -9.69 8.82 12.96
CA ALA A 67 -10.21 10.18 12.82
C ALA A 67 -11.37 10.49 13.78
N GLY A 68 -11.76 9.55 14.64
CA GLY A 68 -12.85 9.69 15.60
C GLY A 68 -14.24 9.58 14.96
N ALA A 69 -14.36 8.89 13.85
CA ALA A 69 -15.66 8.66 13.21
C ALA A 69 -16.59 7.82 14.10
N THR A 70 -17.84 8.20 14.12
CA THR A 70 -18.94 7.44 14.77
C THR A 70 -19.82 6.71 13.75
N SER A 71 -19.64 7.03 12.48
CA SER A 71 -20.33 6.41 11.35
C SER A 71 -19.38 6.29 10.17
N VAL A 72 -19.34 5.11 9.58
CA VAL A 72 -18.56 4.81 8.36
C VAL A 72 -19.48 4.11 7.37
N GLU A 73 -19.56 4.63 6.16
CA GLU A 73 -20.30 4.06 5.06
C GLU A 73 -19.32 3.51 4.03
N ILE A 74 -19.56 2.27 3.58
CA ILE A 74 -18.72 1.59 2.58
C ILE A 74 -19.59 1.29 1.36
N LYS A 75 -19.16 1.74 0.19
CA LYS A 75 -19.82 1.48 -1.07
C LYS A 75 -18.87 0.75 -2.02
N LEU A 76 -19.32 -0.40 -2.52
CA LEU A 76 -18.59 -1.22 -3.47
C LEU A 76 -19.39 -1.30 -4.78
N VAL A 77 -18.80 -0.86 -5.88
CA VAL A 77 -19.39 -1.00 -7.22
C VAL A 77 -18.70 -2.16 -7.90
N GLU A 78 -19.51 -3.06 -8.51
CA GLU A 78 -19.03 -4.32 -9.12
C GLU A 78 -18.18 -5.15 -8.17
N ASN A 79 -18.66 -5.34 -6.94
CA ASN A 79 -17.97 -6.04 -5.88
C ASN A 79 -16.58 -5.43 -5.54
N GLY A 80 -16.40 -4.12 -5.79
CA GLY A 80 -15.18 -3.38 -5.51
C GLY A 80 -14.14 -3.41 -6.63
N SER A 81 -14.43 -4.02 -7.77
CA SER A 81 -13.51 -4.01 -8.92
C SER A 81 -13.51 -2.66 -9.65
N SER A 82 -14.65 -1.98 -9.68
CA SER A 82 -14.79 -0.68 -10.34
C SER A 82 -14.52 0.46 -9.35
N ILE A 83 -15.28 0.52 -8.24
CA ILE A 83 -15.15 1.58 -7.24
C ILE A 83 -15.21 0.97 -5.83
N ILE A 84 -14.30 1.45 -4.98
CA ILE A 84 -14.34 1.32 -3.53
C ILE A 84 -14.46 2.72 -2.96
N GLU A 85 -15.53 3.00 -2.22
CA GLU A 85 -15.71 4.28 -1.55
C GLU A 85 -15.95 4.05 -0.06
N VAL A 86 -15.18 4.74 0.77
CA VAL A 86 -15.33 4.73 2.23
C VAL A 86 -15.55 6.17 2.68
N SER A 87 -16.69 6.45 3.28
CA SER A 87 -17.10 7.77 3.76
C SER A 87 -17.30 7.75 5.26
N ASP A 88 -16.75 8.73 5.96
CA ASP A 88 -16.83 8.87 7.40
C ASP A 88 -17.31 10.27 7.83
N ASN A 89 -17.72 10.37 9.10
CA ASN A 89 -18.08 11.61 9.79
C ASN A 89 -17.02 12.00 10.84
N GLY A 90 -15.76 11.58 10.68
CA GLY A 90 -14.65 11.94 11.57
C GLY A 90 -14.29 13.43 11.51
N LYS A 91 -13.19 13.81 12.16
CA LYS A 91 -12.75 15.23 12.24
C LYS A 91 -12.39 15.87 10.90
N GLY A 92 -12.24 15.08 9.83
CA GLY A 92 -11.70 15.51 8.53
C GLY A 92 -10.18 15.75 8.57
N VAL A 93 -9.63 16.28 7.48
CA VAL A 93 -8.21 16.54 7.30
C VAL A 93 -7.95 18.02 7.19
N GLU A 94 -6.92 18.52 7.88
CA GLU A 94 -6.48 19.92 7.78
C GLU A 94 -5.79 20.20 6.44
N PRO A 95 -5.96 21.38 5.84
CA PRO A 95 -5.32 21.71 4.57
C PRO A 95 -3.79 21.60 4.56
N CYS A 96 -3.13 21.84 5.68
CA CYS A 96 -1.67 21.70 5.80
C CYS A 96 -1.20 20.25 5.62
N ASP A 97 -2.08 19.26 5.82
CA ASP A 97 -1.77 17.84 5.73
C ASP A 97 -2.08 17.24 4.35
N PHE A 98 -2.73 17.98 3.44
CA PHE A 98 -3.20 17.45 2.16
C PHE A 98 -2.09 16.81 1.32
N GLU A 99 -0.92 17.45 1.24
CA GLU A 99 0.21 16.90 0.48
C GLU A 99 0.82 15.65 1.13
N GLY A 100 0.83 15.62 2.47
CA GLY A 100 1.42 14.52 3.24
C GLY A 100 0.58 13.24 3.28
N LEU A 101 -0.74 13.33 3.01
CA LEU A 101 -1.68 12.22 3.20
C LEU A 101 -1.29 10.92 2.49
N THR A 102 -0.74 11.05 1.29
CA THR A 102 -0.45 9.94 0.37
C THR A 102 1.04 9.74 0.12
N LEU A 103 1.89 10.49 0.81
CA LEU A 103 3.33 10.30 0.74
C LEU A 103 3.77 9.19 1.70
N LYS A 104 4.76 8.40 1.27
CA LYS A 104 5.34 7.34 2.12
C LYS A 104 6.00 7.91 3.37
N HIS A 105 5.84 7.20 4.48
CA HIS A 105 6.45 7.54 5.77
C HIS A 105 5.98 8.88 6.35
N HIS A 106 4.85 9.41 5.86
CA HIS A 106 4.17 10.56 6.44
C HIS A 106 3.01 10.08 7.30
N THR A 107 3.07 10.34 8.60
CA THR A 107 2.02 9.99 9.56
C THR A 107 1.97 11.02 10.67
N SER A 108 0.76 11.36 11.09
CA SER A 108 0.53 12.18 12.30
C SER A 108 0.48 11.33 13.58
N LYS A 109 0.63 10.00 13.47
CA LYS A 109 0.39 9.04 14.54
C LYS A 109 1.66 8.62 15.27
N LEU A 110 2.84 8.80 14.66
CA LEU A 110 4.16 8.52 15.24
C LEU A 110 5.12 9.65 14.91
N GLN A 111 5.96 10.02 15.86
CA GLN A 111 7.07 10.98 15.66
C GLN A 111 8.42 10.32 15.90
N ASP A 112 8.50 9.34 16.80
CA ASP A 112 9.74 8.64 17.14
C ASP A 112 9.50 7.15 17.32
N PHE A 113 10.58 6.35 17.28
CA PHE A 113 10.55 4.90 17.50
C PHE A 113 10.01 4.52 18.90
N GLY A 114 10.22 5.37 19.90
CA GLY A 114 9.70 5.20 21.24
C GLY A 114 8.17 5.18 21.32
N ASP A 115 7.49 5.88 20.41
CA ASP A 115 6.04 5.97 20.35
C ASP A 115 5.39 4.61 20.01
N LEU A 116 6.17 3.68 19.42
CA LEU A 116 5.69 2.35 19.01
C LEU A 116 5.15 1.53 20.21
N ILE A 117 5.65 1.76 21.41
CA ILE A 117 5.26 1.02 22.63
C ILE A 117 3.89 1.47 23.14
N GLY A 118 3.47 2.71 22.79
CA GLY A 118 2.23 3.33 23.27
C GLY A 118 1.19 3.61 22.19
N VAL A 119 1.32 3.03 20.98
CA VAL A 119 0.40 3.28 19.88
C VAL A 119 -1.03 2.89 20.25
N GLN A 120 -1.91 3.89 20.27
CA GLN A 120 -3.36 3.70 20.50
C GLN A 120 -4.18 3.75 19.20
N THR A 121 -3.53 3.95 18.03
CA THR A 121 -4.16 4.03 16.73
C THR A 121 -4.01 2.71 15.97
N PHE A 122 -5.00 2.36 15.16
CA PHE A 122 -4.95 1.16 14.32
C PHE A 122 -3.89 1.29 13.21
N GLY A 123 -3.79 2.45 12.56
CA GLY A 123 -2.76 2.73 11.56
C GLY A 123 -1.62 3.56 12.15
N PHE A 124 -0.37 3.24 11.81
CA PHE A 124 0.81 3.99 12.28
C PHE A 124 1.93 4.11 11.25
N ARG A 125 1.92 3.29 10.18
CA ARG A 125 3.04 3.18 9.23
C ARG A 125 3.13 4.31 8.22
N GLY A 126 2.03 5.08 7.99
CA GLY A 126 1.99 6.13 6.97
C GLY A 126 2.18 5.59 5.54
N GLU A 127 1.74 4.35 5.27
CA GLU A 127 1.96 3.69 3.97
C GLU A 127 0.66 3.28 3.28
N ALA A 128 -0.46 3.18 4.00
CA ALA A 128 -1.72 2.66 3.45
C ALA A 128 -2.22 3.50 2.27
N LEU A 129 -2.42 4.81 2.46
CA LEU A 129 -2.90 5.70 1.39
C LEU A 129 -1.89 5.82 0.24
N SER A 130 -0.59 5.84 0.53
CA SER A 130 0.46 5.81 -0.48
C SER A 130 0.41 4.54 -1.33
N SER A 131 0.17 3.40 -0.71
CA SER A 131 0.04 2.12 -1.42
C SER A 131 -1.24 2.07 -2.26
N LEU A 132 -2.35 2.60 -1.74
CA LEU A 132 -3.61 2.70 -2.48
C LEU A 132 -3.49 3.63 -3.70
N CYS A 133 -2.77 4.77 -3.58
CA CYS A 133 -2.46 5.64 -4.72
C CYS A 133 -1.71 4.93 -5.84
N ALA A 134 -0.75 4.06 -5.48
CA ALA A 134 0.04 3.32 -6.47
C ALA A 134 -0.78 2.25 -7.22
N LEU A 135 -1.89 1.80 -6.61
CA LEU A 135 -2.71 0.68 -7.09
C LEU A 135 -4.06 1.10 -7.66
N SER A 136 -4.45 2.38 -7.57
CA SER A 136 -5.75 2.89 -8.01
C SER A 136 -5.69 4.37 -8.38
N ASN A 137 -6.75 4.89 -8.99
CA ASN A 137 -7.00 6.32 -9.07
C ASN A 137 -7.64 6.76 -7.75
N LEU A 138 -6.88 7.44 -6.90
CA LEU A 138 -7.32 7.83 -5.58
C LEU A 138 -7.81 9.29 -5.58
N THR A 139 -9.04 9.49 -5.10
CA THR A 139 -9.64 10.80 -4.83
C THR A 139 -10.06 10.87 -3.37
N ILE A 140 -9.79 12.00 -2.71
CA ILE A 140 -10.23 12.26 -1.33
C ILE A 140 -11.10 13.51 -1.32
N ILE A 141 -12.28 13.43 -0.72
CA ILE A 141 -13.11 14.59 -0.43
C ILE A 141 -13.16 14.74 1.09
N THR A 142 -12.70 15.87 1.62
CA THR A 142 -12.62 16.06 3.06
C THR A 142 -13.00 17.48 3.48
N ARG A 143 -13.58 17.61 4.66
CA ARG A 143 -13.76 18.88 5.36
C ARG A 143 -13.39 18.73 6.81
N HIS A 144 -12.37 19.44 7.24
CA HIS A 144 -12.03 19.48 8.65
C HIS A 144 -13.03 20.35 9.43
N LYS A 145 -13.27 19.98 10.69
CA LYS A 145 -14.24 20.67 11.57
C LYS A 145 -14.00 22.18 11.73
N ASN A 146 -12.75 22.64 11.54
CA ASN A 146 -12.38 24.04 11.66
C ASN A 146 -12.61 24.86 10.37
N HIS A 147 -13.07 24.22 9.30
CA HIS A 147 -13.26 24.85 7.99
C HIS A 147 -14.72 24.77 7.52
N GLU A 148 -15.19 25.79 6.83
CA GLU A 148 -16.57 25.86 6.34
C GLU A 148 -16.76 25.14 5.01
N VAL A 149 -15.71 25.08 4.19
CA VAL A 149 -15.75 24.52 2.84
C VAL A 149 -14.88 23.25 2.80
N GLY A 150 -15.39 22.21 2.16
CA GLY A 150 -14.64 21.00 1.89
C GLY A 150 -13.72 21.13 0.69
N SER A 151 -12.81 20.19 0.54
CA SER A 151 -11.86 20.10 -0.57
C SER A 151 -11.92 18.70 -1.19
N LYS A 152 -11.98 18.66 -2.52
CA LYS A 152 -11.71 17.45 -3.31
C LYS A 152 -10.25 17.48 -3.72
N LEU A 153 -9.53 16.42 -3.38
CA LEU A 153 -8.09 16.24 -3.59
C LEU A 153 -7.88 15.12 -4.60
N ILE A 154 -7.11 15.39 -5.63
CA ILE A 154 -6.76 14.41 -6.66
C ILE A 154 -5.26 14.16 -6.58
N TYR A 155 -4.87 12.87 -6.52
CA TYR A 155 -3.49 12.46 -6.40
C TYR A 155 -3.06 11.64 -7.62
N ASN A 156 -1.79 11.76 -7.97
CA ASN A 156 -1.18 10.87 -8.97
C ASN A 156 -0.74 9.54 -8.33
N THR A 157 -0.35 8.58 -9.15
CA THR A 157 0.08 7.24 -8.69
C THR A 157 1.35 7.23 -7.83
N ASN A 158 2.08 8.34 -7.77
CA ASN A 158 3.24 8.51 -6.88
C ASN A 158 2.87 9.16 -5.53
N GLY A 159 1.58 9.45 -5.31
CA GLY A 159 1.08 10.05 -4.08
C GLY A 159 1.23 11.57 -4.01
N HIS A 160 1.56 12.26 -5.11
CA HIS A 160 1.62 13.72 -5.12
C HIS A 160 0.24 14.31 -5.41
N LEU A 161 -0.14 15.33 -4.65
CA LEU A 161 -1.35 16.12 -4.87
C LEU A 161 -1.22 16.87 -6.19
N THR A 162 -2.17 16.65 -7.10
CA THR A 162 -2.18 17.29 -8.43
C THR A 162 -3.23 18.39 -8.55
N GLU A 163 -4.33 18.25 -7.81
CA GLU A 163 -5.43 19.20 -7.87
C GLU A 163 -6.17 19.29 -6.54
N THR A 164 -6.60 20.51 -6.19
CA THR A 164 -7.46 20.78 -5.03
C THR A 164 -8.65 21.63 -5.49
N ILE A 165 -9.87 21.11 -5.34
CA ILE A 165 -11.11 21.75 -5.78
C ILE A 165 -11.99 21.98 -4.56
N PRO A 166 -12.47 23.21 -4.30
CA PRO A 166 -13.47 23.47 -3.26
C PRO A 166 -14.79 22.76 -3.58
N VAL A 167 -15.36 22.06 -2.60
CA VAL A 167 -16.64 21.34 -2.76
C VAL A 167 -17.49 21.47 -1.50
N PRO A 168 -18.83 21.50 -1.63
CA PRO A 168 -19.71 21.43 -0.47
C PRO A 168 -19.64 20.04 0.16
N ARG A 169 -19.35 19.97 1.45
CA ARG A 169 -19.33 18.72 2.21
C ARG A 169 -19.57 18.98 3.70
N GLN A 170 -20.15 18.03 4.39
CA GLN A 170 -20.17 18.02 5.86
C GLN A 170 -18.79 17.59 6.42
N VAL A 171 -18.57 17.81 7.73
CA VAL A 171 -17.32 17.37 8.40
C VAL A 171 -17.12 15.87 8.22
N GLY A 172 -15.90 15.47 7.91
CA GLY A 172 -15.52 14.08 7.67
C GLY A 172 -14.69 13.89 6.40
N THR A 173 -14.48 12.65 6.01
CA THR A 173 -13.67 12.29 4.84
C THR A 173 -14.36 11.20 4.02
N THR A 174 -14.27 11.31 2.69
CA THR A 174 -14.60 10.23 1.74
C THR A 174 -13.37 9.93 0.92
N VAL A 175 -12.97 8.68 0.91
CA VAL A 175 -11.89 8.16 0.07
C VAL A 175 -12.50 7.29 -1.01
N THR A 176 -12.22 7.61 -2.27
CA THR A 176 -12.68 6.86 -3.44
C THR A 176 -11.47 6.28 -4.17
N LEU A 177 -11.50 4.98 -4.39
CA LEU A 177 -10.53 4.25 -5.20
C LEU A 177 -11.24 3.76 -6.46
N GLU A 178 -10.75 4.18 -7.63
CA GLU A 178 -11.24 3.72 -8.93
C GLU A 178 -10.18 2.85 -9.62
N ASN A 179 -10.63 1.84 -10.36
CA ASN A 179 -9.75 0.95 -11.11
C ASN A 179 -8.67 0.28 -10.22
N PHE A 180 -9.08 -0.20 -9.06
CA PHE A 180 -8.18 -0.83 -8.11
C PHE A 180 -7.57 -2.12 -8.70
N ILE A 181 -6.23 -2.12 -8.85
CA ILE A 181 -5.49 -3.23 -9.43
C ILE A 181 -5.22 -4.27 -8.34
N LEU A 182 -6.01 -5.35 -8.35
CA LEU A 182 -5.71 -6.54 -7.57
C LEU A 182 -4.73 -7.42 -8.34
N HIS A 183 -3.65 -7.87 -7.71
CA HIS A 183 -2.95 -9.04 -8.21
C HIS A 183 -3.87 -10.23 -7.96
N SER A 184 -4.57 -10.70 -9.01
CA SER A 184 -5.19 -12.01 -8.96
C SER A 184 -4.05 -13.02 -8.82
N SER A 185 -3.81 -13.52 -7.61
CA SER A 185 -3.18 -14.82 -7.47
C SER A 185 -4.14 -15.80 -8.16
N SER A 186 -3.78 -16.19 -9.38
CA SER A 186 -4.37 -17.37 -9.99
C SER A 186 -4.05 -18.53 -9.05
N GLU A 187 -5.02 -18.91 -8.24
CA GLU A 187 -5.00 -20.23 -7.60
C GLU A 187 -4.95 -21.26 -8.74
N ALA A 188 -3.80 -21.90 -8.86
CA ALA A 188 -3.60 -23.09 -9.68
C ALA A 188 -3.89 -24.32 -8.81
#